data_bb9ef6d9513d9dc953b8c21d7cb0fa0f
#
_entry.id   bb9ef6d9513d9dc953b8c21d7cb0fa0f
#
_cell.length_a   1.000
_cell.length_b   1.000
_cell.length_c   1.000
_cell.angle_alpha   90.00
_cell.angle_beta   90.00
_cell.angle_gamma   90.00
#
_symmetry.space_group_name_H-M   'P 1'
#
loop_
_entity.id
_entity.type
_entity.pdbx_description
1 polymer ?
#
loop_
_entity_poly.entity_id
_entity_poly.type
_entity_poly.pdbx_seq_one_letter_code
_entity_poly.pdbx_strand_id
1 'polypeptide(L)'
;GASTALAAISQFFPIKAATEAFAAAGPPEKKDLKVGFIPITCATPIIMAAPLGFYSRHGLNVEVVKTAGWAVIRDKTINKEYDAAHMLSPMPLAITMGVGSNAIPYTVPAIENINGQAITLANKHKDKRNPKDWKGFRFAVPFDYSMHNYLLRYYVAEHGLDPDKDISIRSVPPPEMVANLRADNIDGYLGPDPFNQRAVFDGIGFIHLLTKELWDGHPCCAFTVS
;
A
#
# COMPACT_ATOMS: atom_id res chain seq x y z
N GLY A 1 22.43 -16.44 -24.07
CA GLY A 1 21.17 -16.47 -23.32
C GLY A 1 21.02 -15.37 -22.30
N ALA A 2 21.80 -15.34 -21.19
CA ALA A 2 21.64 -14.36 -20.11
C ALA A 2 22.08 -12.93 -20.51
N SER A 3 23.10 -12.78 -21.32
CA SER A 3 23.61 -11.48 -21.75
C SER A 3 22.67 -10.73 -22.69
N THR A 4 21.89 -11.43 -23.49
CA THR A 4 20.88 -10.83 -24.40
C THR A 4 19.63 -10.34 -23.67
N ALA A 5 19.25 -11.01 -22.58
CA ALA A 5 18.12 -10.58 -21.75
C ALA A 5 18.45 -9.30 -20.95
N LEU A 6 19.67 -9.19 -20.40
CA LEU A 6 20.13 -7.97 -19.73
C LEU A 6 20.20 -6.77 -20.69
N ALA A 7 20.66 -6.98 -21.93
CA ALA A 7 20.72 -5.92 -22.93
C ALA A 7 19.34 -5.43 -23.38
N ALA A 8 18.34 -6.33 -23.43
CA ALA A 8 16.95 -5.95 -23.74
C ALA A 8 16.30 -5.16 -22.61
N ILE A 9 16.56 -5.54 -21.36
CA ILE A 9 16.02 -4.85 -20.17
C ILE A 9 16.66 -3.45 -20.03
N SER A 10 17.95 -3.30 -20.38
CA SER A 10 18.64 -2.01 -20.30
C SER A 10 18.13 -0.95 -21.30
N GLN A 11 17.40 -1.35 -22.35
CA GLN A 11 16.76 -0.41 -23.28
C GLN A 11 15.47 0.21 -22.71
N PHE A 12 14.81 -0.47 -21.79
CA PHE A 12 13.57 0.00 -21.18
C PHE A 12 13.79 0.69 -19.82
N PHE A 13 14.92 0.42 -19.19
CA PHE A 13 15.28 1.07 -17.92
C PHE A 13 16.67 1.71 -18.08
N PRO A 14 16.84 2.99 -17.75
CA PRO A 14 18.13 3.68 -17.85
C PRO A 14 19.10 3.25 -16.73
N ILE A 15 19.38 1.94 -16.67
CA ILE A 15 20.28 1.33 -15.67
C ILE A 15 21.66 2.01 -15.72
N LYS A 16 22.13 2.35 -16.93
CA LYS A 16 23.39 3.03 -17.11
C LYS A 16 23.38 4.43 -16.50
N ALA A 17 22.31 5.19 -16.74
CA ALA A 17 22.15 6.52 -16.16
C ALA A 17 22.00 6.47 -14.63
N ALA A 18 21.30 5.46 -14.11
CA ALA A 18 21.21 5.23 -12.66
C ALA A 18 22.58 4.85 -12.07
N THR A 19 23.36 4.00 -12.73
CA THR A 19 24.69 3.61 -12.29
C THR A 19 25.68 4.79 -12.35
N GLU A 20 25.60 5.62 -13.39
CA GLU A 20 26.40 6.83 -13.52
C GLU A 20 26.02 7.89 -12.47
N ALA A 21 24.73 8.06 -12.20
CA ALA A 21 24.26 8.94 -11.14
C ALA A 21 24.72 8.45 -9.75
N PHE A 22 24.69 7.14 -9.50
CA PHE A 22 25.21 6.53 -8.29
C PHE A 22 26.72 6.75 -8.12
N ALA A 23 27.48 6.57 -9.20
CA ALA A 23 28.93 6.80 -9.18
C ALA A 23 29.30 8.29 -8.98
N ALA A 24 28.44 9.19 -9.44
CA ALA A 24 28.62 10.63 -9.29
C ALA A 24 28.20 11.17 -7.92
N ALA A 25 27.34 10.46 -7.17
CA ALA A 25 26.77 10.92 -5.90
C ALA A 25 27.78 10.89 -4.72
N GLY A 26 28.91 10.20 -4.87
CA GLY A 26 29.86 10.02 -3.78
C GLY A 26 29.37 9.05 -2.69
N PRO A 27 30.06 8.95 -1.56
CA PRO A 27 29.64 8.10 -0.45
C PRO A 27 28.35 8.63 0.18
N PRO A 28 27.48 7.72 0.70
CA PRO A 28 26.25 8.15 1.36
C PRO A 28 26.52 9.12 2.53
N GLU A 29 25.77 10.19 2.62
CA GLU A 29 25.84 11.17 3.72
C GLU A 29 25.44 10.53 5.05
N LYS A 30 24.46 9.62 5.04
CA LYS A 30 23.97 8.87 6.18
C LYS A 30 23.89 7.38 5.80
N LYS A 31 24.50 6.54 6.64
CA LYS A 31 24.55 5.08 6.41
C LYS A 31 23.57 4.30 7.25
N ASP A 32 23.32 4.75 8.48
CA ASP A 32 22.40 4.12 9.42
C ASP A 32 20.99 4.71 9.22
N LEU A 33 20.10 3.91 8.65
CA LEU A 33 18.77 4.33 8.26
C LEU A 33 17.71 3.48 8.93
N LYS A 34 16.59 4.11 9.31
CA LYS A 34 15.37 3.43 9.74
C LYS A 34 14.29 3.55 8.68
N VAL A 35 13.76 2.41 8.25
CA VAL A 35 12.70 2.32 7.26
C VAL A 35 11.48 1.61 7.85
N GLY A 36 10.38 2.35 8.01
CA GLY A 36 9.14 1.79 8.54
C GLY A 36 8.32 1.08 7.47
N PHE A 37 7.66 -0.02 7.82
CA PHE A 37 6.76 -0.74 6.93
C PHE A 37 5.55 -1.32 7.65
N ILE A 38 4.50 -1.58 6.89
CA ILE A 38 3.32 -2.34 7.32
C ILE A 38 3.43 -3.77 6.74
N PRO A 39 3.12 -4.82 7.52
CA PRO A 39 3.33 -6.22 7.09
C PRO A 39 2.25 -6.68 6.10
N ILE A 40 2.36 -6.18 4.89
CA ILE A 40 1.57 -6.57 3.72
C ILE A 40 2.50 -6.95 2.57
N THR A 41 1.97 -7.64 1.56
CA THR A 41 2.77 -8.13 0.42
C THR A 41 3.44 -6.99 -0.36
N CYS A 42 2.86 -5.80 -0.35
CA CYS A 42 3.41 -4.60 -0.99
C CYS A 42 4.78 -4.19 -0.44
N ALA A 43 5.05 -4.45 0.83
CA ALA A 43 6.31 -4.12 1.48
C ALA A 43 7.46 -5.12 1.19
N THR A 44 7.20 -6.16 0.40
CA THR A 44 8.19 -7.20 0.09
C THR A 44 9.53 -6.65 -0.40
N PRO A 45 9.59 -5.65 -1.31
CA PRO A 45 10.87 -5.10 -1.75
C PRO A 45 11.70 -4.53 -0.60
N ILE A 46 11.09 -3.78 0.30
CA ILE A 46 11.76 -3.17 1.46
C ILE A 46 12.26 -4.25 2.42
N ILE A 47 11.41 -5.23 2.73
CA ILE A 47 11.72 -6.27 3.70
C ILE A 47 12.83 -7.18 3.19
N MET A 48 12.70 -7.64 1.94
CA MET A 48 13.62 -8.60 1.35
C MET A 48 14.98 -8.00 0.97
N ALA A 49 15.06 -6.69 0.79
CA ALA A 49 16.32 -6.02 0.50
C ALA A 49 17.36 -6.21 1.62
N ALA A 50 16.94 -6.36 2.88
CA ALA A 50 17.84 -6.61 4.01
C ALA A 50 18.48 -8.01 3.96
N PRO A 51 17.73 -9.13 4.02
CA PRO A 51 18.33 -10.47 4.02
C PRO A 51 19.03 -10.83 2.71
N LEU A 52 18.61 -10.23 1.58
CA LEU A 52 19.27 -10.42 0.28
C LEU A 52 20.52 -9.55 0.09
N GLY A 53 20.88 -8.73 1.09
CA GLY A 53 22.10 -7.93 1.10
C GLY A 53 22.10 -6.75 0.13
N PHE A 54 20.92 -6.29 -0.34
CA PHE A 54 20.86 -5.13 -1.23
C PHE A 54 21.32 -3.85 -0.54
N TYR A 55 20.88 -3.62 0.69
CA TYR A 55 21.31 -2.44 1.45
C TYR A 55 22.81 -2.44 1.74
N SER A 56 23.34 -3.55 2.22
CA SER A 56 24.77 -3.66 2.56
C SER A 56 25.70 -3.53 1.35
N ARG A 57 25.28 -4.02 0.17
CA ARG A 57 26.02 -3.82 -1.09
C ARG A 57 26.16 -2.36 -1.48
N HIS A 58 25.25 -1.52 -1.04
CA HIS A 58 25.31 -0.07 -1.25
C HIS A 58 25.89 0.69 -0.06
N GLY A 59 26.50 -0.01 0.90
CA GLY A 59 27.13 0.59 2.08
C GLY A 59 26.14 1.15 3.08
N LEU A 60 24.89 0.68 3.05
CA LEU A 60 23.83 1.12 3.96
C LEU A 60 23.58 0.08 5.06
N ASN A 61 23.38 0.56 6.27
CA ASN A 61 22.90 -0.21 7.41
C ASN A 61 21.45 0.19 7.68
N VAL A 62 20.52 -0.63 7.21
CA VAL A 62 19.07 -0.32 7.26
C VAL A 62 18.37 -1.18 8.30
N GLU A 63 17.81 -0.52 9.31
CA GLU A 63 16.86 -1.13 10.23
C GLU A 63 15.47 -1.08 9.62
N VAL A 64 14.91 -2.23 9.28
CA VAL A 64 13.56 -2.35 8.72
C VAL A 64 12.57 -2.56 9.87
N VAL A 65 11.70 -1.58 10.13
CA VAL A 65 10.88 -1.50 11.34
C VAL A 65 9.42 -1.80 11.02
N LYS A 66 8.92 -2.93 11.56
CA LYS A 66 7.49 -3.26 11.48
C LYS A 66 6.68 -2.25 12.30
N THR A 67 5.67 -1.68 11.66
CA THR A 67 4.83 -0.64 12.24
C THR A 67 3.35 -1.06 12.20
N ALA A 68 2.56 -0.61 13.17
CA ALA A 68 1.20 -1.08 13.36
C ALA A 68 0.19 -0.54 12.32
N GLY A 69 0.40 0.67 11.81
CA GLY A 69 -0.52 1.30 10.85
C GLY A 69 0.06 2.55 10.21
N TRP A 70 -0.60 3.04 9.17
CA TRP A 70 -0.08 4.18 8.37
C TRP A 70 -0.17 5.53 9.09
N ALA A 71 -1.08 5.73 10.02
CA ALA A 71 -1.04 6.92 10.88
C ALA A 71 0.28 7.01 11.66
N VAL A 72 0.75 5.88 12.19
CA VAL A 72 2.04 5.79 12.90
C VAL A 72 3.22 5.97 11.93
N ILE A 73 3.16 5.37 10.74
CA ILE A 73 4.16 5.59 9.68
C ILE A 73 4.29 7.08 9.37
N ARG A 74 3.17 7.75 9.10
CA ARG A 74 3.11 9.18 8.82
C ARG A 74 3.78 9.99 9.93
N ASP A 75 3.34 9.80 11.17
CA ASP A 75 3.79 10.59 12.30
C ASP A 75 5.29 10.38 12.58
N LYS A 76 5.75 9.13 12.55
CA LYS A 76 7.17 8.82 12.74
C LYS A 76 8.06 9.34 11.62
N THR A 77 7.57 9.36 10.40
CA THR A 77 8.31 9.92 9.26
C THR A 77 8.36 11.45 9.35
N ILE A 78 7.24 12.10 9.68
CA ILE A 78 7.17 13.55 9.90
C ILE A 78 8.11 13.99 11.05
N ASN A 79 8.14 13.21 12.13
CA ASN A 79 8.99 13.47 13.30
C ASN A 79 10.45 13.05 13.09
N LYS A 80 10.82 12.57 11.88
CA LYS A 80 12.19 12.14 11.53
C LYS A 80 12.69 10.95 12.36
N GLU A 81 11.78 10.16 12.94
CA GLU A 81 12.12 8.89 13.57
C GLU A 81 12.41 7.81 12.51
N TYR A 82 11.75 7.89 11.35
CA TYR A 82 12.04 7.11 10.16
C TYR A 82 12.66 8.00 9.08
N ASP A 83 13.70 7.49 8.44
CA ASP A 83 14.37 8.17 7.33
C ASP A 83 13.62 7.98 6.02
N ALA A 84 12.97 6.83 5.88
CA ALA A 84 12.13 6.47 4.76
C ALA A 84 11.01 5.56 5.22
N ALA A 85 9.98 5.40 4.42
CA ALA A 85 8.85 4.56 4.77
C ALA A 85 8.13 3.96 3.57
N HIS A 86 7.53 2.81 3.81
CA HIS A 86 6.45 2.24 3.05
C HIS A 86 5.19 3.08 3.28
N MET A 87 4.71 3.74 2.25
CA MET A 87 3.45 4.50 2.29
C MET A 87 2.47 4.02 1.23
N LEU A 88 1.19 4.19 1.51
CA LEU A 88 0.15 4.10 0.49
C LEU A 88 0.36 5.24 -0.52
N SER A 89 0.24 4.96 -1.81
CA SER A 89 0.67 5.90 -2.86
C SER A 89 0.07 7.31 -2.77
N PRO A 90 -1.18 7.53 -2.28
CA PRO A 90 -1.69 8.89 -2.08
C PRO A 90 -1.11 9.63 -0.87
N MET A 91 -0.52 8.93 0.11
CA MET A 91 -0.06 9.56 1.36
C MET A 91 1.02 10.63 1.17
N PRO A 92 2.11 10.39 0.41
CA PRO A 92 3.14 11.42 0.23
C PRO A 92 2.58 12.68 -0.44
N LEU A 93 1.62 12.54 -1.35
CA LEU A 93 0.95 13.68 -1.95
C LEU A 93 0.09 14.42 -0.93
N ALA A 94 -0.73 13.73 -0.16
CA ALA A 94 -1.58 14.31 0.89
C ALA A 94 -0.73 15.06 1.93
N ILE A 95 0.37 14.47 2.39
CA ILE A 95 1.28 15.09 3.37
C ILE A 95 1.96 16.34 2.77
N THR A 96 2.43 16.26 1.53
CA THR A 96 3.04 17.41 0.84
C THR A 96 2.07 18.57 0.70
N MET A 97 0.80 18.30 0.49
CA MET A 97 -0.27 19.29 0.38
C MET A 97 -0.82 19.76 1.75
N GLY A 98 -0.41 19.15 2.84
CA GLY A 98 -0.93 19.44 4.18
C GLY A 98 -2.34 18.95 4.43
N VAL A 99 -2.75 17.90 3.75
CA VAL A 99 -4.06 17.29 3.95
C VAL A 99 -3.98 16.25 5.07
N GLY A 100 -4.66 16.52 6.17
CA GLY A 100 -4.68 15.65 7.35
C GLY A 100 -3.39 15.65 8.17
N SER A 101 -2.44 16.51 7.86
CA SER A 101 -1.18 16.72 8.60
C SER A 101 -0.58 18.07 8.29
N ASN A 102 0.54 18.42 8.95
CA ASN A 102 1.35 19.54 8.52
C ASN A 102 1.89 19.28 7.11
N ALA A 103 1.96 20.35 6.29
CA ALA A 103 2.55 20.28 4.96
C ALA A 103 4.07 20.07 5.06
N ILE A 104 4.54 18.93 4.60
CA ILE A 104 5.97 18.59 4.55
C ILE A 104 6.24 17.97 3.17
N PRO A 105 7.23 18.49 2.42
CA PRO A 105 7.55 17.91 1.12
C PRO A 105 8.12 16.52 1.27
N TYR A 106 7.55 15.58 0.48
CA TYR A 106 8.02 14.22 0.36
C TYR A 106 8.36 13.89 -1.09
N THR A 107 9.33 13.04 -1.27
CA THR A 107 9.67 12.48 -2.58
C THR A 107 9.31 10.99 -2.63
N VAL A 108 8.99 10.52 -3.82
CA VAL A 108 8.67 9.12 -4.10
C VAL A 108 9.70 8.58 -5.09
N PRO A 109 10.82 8.02 -4.60
CA PRO A 109 11.85 7.43 -5.47
C PRO A 109 11.35 6.23 -6.27
N ALA A 110 10.38 5.48 -5.72
CA ALA A 110 9.83 4.30 -6.38
C ALA A 110 8.38 4.02 -5.97
N ILE A 111 7.60 3.51 -6.91
CA ILE A 111 6.36 2.78 -6.63
C ILE A 111 6.74 1.33 -6.35
N GLU A 112 6.31 0.79 -5.22
CA GLU A 112 6.70 -0.54 -4.76
C GLU A 112 5.93 -1.64 -5.49
N ASN A 113 4.65 -1.38 -5.78
CA ASN A 113 3.77 -2.32 -6.49
C ASN A 113 2.59 -1.62 -7.15
N ILE A 114 2.01 -2.34 -8.11
CA ILE A 114 0.75 -1.99 -8.76
C ILE A 114 -0.31 -3.05 -8.44
N ASN A 115 -1.59 -2.69 -8.54
CA ASN A 115 -2.69 -3.60 -8.21
C ASN A 115 -2.58 -4.13 -6.76
N GLY A 116 -2.87 -5.42 -6.52
CA GLY A 116 -2.61 -6.09 -5.24
C GLY A 116 -3.65 -5.83 -4.14
N GLN A 117 -4.84 -5.35 -4.52
CA GLN A 117 -5.94 -5.06 -3.61
C GLN A 117 -7.21 -5.79 -4.07
N ALA A 118 -8.13 -6.01 -3.14
CA ALA A 118 -9.42 -6.62 -3.42
C ALA A 118 -10.52 -6.08 -2.51
N ILE A 119 -11.75 -6.13 -2.99
CA ILE A 119 -12.95 -6.01 -2.15
C ILE A 119 -13.29 -7.41 -1.66
N THR A 120 -13.21 -7.59 -0.36
CA THR A 120 -13.57 -8.82 0.35
C THR A 120 -14.83 -8.59 1.16
N LEU A 121 -15.83 -9.43 1.00
CA LEU A 121 -17.09 -9.37 1.73
C LEU A 121 -17.25 -10.56 2.66
N ALA A 122 -18.01 -10.38 3.74
CA ALA A 122 -18.43 -11.47 4.59
C ALA A 122 -19.27 -12.50 3.81
N ASN A 123 -19.14 -13.78 4.15
CA ASN A 123 -19.84 -14.88 3.44
C ASN A 123 -21.35 -14.75 3.46
N LYS A 124 -21.94 -14.09 4.46
CA LYS A 124 -23.39 -13.82 4.51
C LYS A 124 -23.89 -12.95 3.35
N HIS A 125 -22.99 -12.28 2.64
CA HIS A 125 -23.29 -11.41 1.51
C HIS A 125 -22.98 -12.03 0.14
N LYS A 126 -22.87 -13.37 0.05
CA LYS A 126 -22.55 -14.07 -1.21
C LYS A 126 -23.54 -13.80 -2.36
N ASP A 127 -24.78 -13.52 -2.02
CA ASP A 127 -25.85 -13.13 -2.95
C ASP A 127 -25.88 -11.63 -3.28
N LYS A 128 -25.12 -10.81 -2.58
CA LYS A 128 -25.03 -9.35 -2.76
C LYS A 128 -23.91 -8.95 -3.74
N ARG A 129 -23.94 -9.50 -4.95
CA ARG A 129 -22.90 -9.27 -5.96
C ARG A 129 -23.05 -7.93 -6.70
N ASN A 130 -24.21 -7.31 -6.61
CA ASN A 130 -24.44 -5.99 -7.18
C ASN A 130 -24.21 -4.93 -6.08
N PRO A 131 -23.28 -3.97 -6.26
CA PRO A 131 -23.02 -2.93 -5.26
C PRO A 131 -24.23 -2.06 -4.90
N LYS A 132 -25.25 -2.00 -5.75
CA LYS A 132 -26.52 -1.32 -5.41
C LYS A 132 -27.18 -1.89 -4.17
N ASP A 133 -26.92 -3.15 -3.85
CA ASP A 133 -27.45 -3.85 -2.68
C ASP A 133 -26.64 -3.59 -1.41
N TRP A 134 -25.56 -2.81 -1.47
CA TRP A 134 -24.67 -2.55 -0.34
C TRP A 134 -25.07 -1.35 0.53
N LYS A 135 -26.23 -0.78 0.29
CA LYS A 135 -26.71 0.31 1.15
C LYS A 135 -26.76 -0.14 2.61
N GLY A 136 -26.13 0.67 3.49
CA GLY A 136 -25.99 0.35 4.91
C GLY A 136 -24.79 -0.56 5.25
N PHE A 137 -24.00 -1.01 4.27
CA PHE A 137 -22.80 -1.79 4.55
C PHE A 137 -21.75 -0.95 5.26
N ARG A 138 -21.03 -1.62 6.14
CA ARG A 138 -19.87 -1.10 6.89
C ARG A 138 -18.61 -1.65 6.27
N PHE A 139 -17.77 -0.76 5.75
CA PHE A 139 -16.51 -1.12 5.13
C PHE A 139 -15.32 -0.64 5.94
N ALA A 140 -14.23 -1.41 5.89
CA ALA A 140 -12.92 -0.98 6.32
C ALA A 140 -12.01 -0.73 5.12
N VAL A 141 -11.13 0.25 5.28
CA VAL A 141 -10.00 0.53 4.39
C VAL A 141 -8.75 0.72 5.25
N PRO A 142 -7.53 0.52 4.70
CA PRO A 142 -6.32 0.55 5.52
C PRO A 142 -5.98 1.94 6.05
N PHE A 143 -6.37 2.98 5.32
CA PHE A 143 -6.15 4.38 5.69
C PHE A 143 -6.98 5.29 4.79
N ASP A 144 -7.29 6.51 5.26
CA ASP A 144 -8.09 7.47 4.51
C ASP A 144 -7.43 7.87 3.18
N TYR A 145 -6.10 8.12 3.20
CA TYR A 145 -5.32 8.49 2.02
C TYR A 145 -4.72 7.24 1.37
N SER A 146 -5.58 6.43 0.75
CA SER A 146 -5.21 5.17 0.12
C SER A 146 -5.97 4.99 -1.19
N MET A 147 -5.35 4.28 -2.15
CA MET A 147 -6.05 3.83 -3.34
C MET A 147 -7.21 2.90 -2.99
N HIS A 148 -7.09 2.15 -1.89
CA HIS A 148 -8.17 1.31 -1.36
C HIS A 148 -9.43 2.12 -1.08
N ASN A 149 -9.32 3.22 -0.34
CA ASN A 149 -10.45 4.10 -0.04
C ASN A 149 -11.02 4.74 -1.31
N TYR A 150 -10.16 5.24 -2.19
CA TYR A 150 -10.60 5.94 -3.39
C TYR A 150 -11.28 5.00 -4.39
N LEU A 151 -10.74 3.81 -4.60
CA LEU A 151 -11.33 2.81 -5.50
C LEU A 151 -12.65 2.25 -4.95
N LEU A 152 -12.78 2.05 -3.65
CA LEU A 152 -14.05 1.65 -3.05
C LEU A 152 -15.12 2.72 -3.27
N ARG A 153 -14.80 3.97 -3.00
CA ARG A 153 -15.70 5.12 -3.22
C ARG A 153 -16.11 5.24 -4.67
N TYR A 154 -15.15 5.16 -5.57
CA TYR A 154 -15.40 5.17 -7.01
C TYR A 154 -16.34 4.04 -7.43
N TYR A 155 -16.06 2.81 -6.99
CA TYR A 155 -16.83 1.64 -7.37
C TYR A 155 -18.29 1.71 -6.92
N VAL A 156 -18.56 2.08 -5.68
CA VAL A 156 -19.95 2.22 -5.21
C VAL A 156 -20.67 3.39 -5.87
N ALA A 157 -19.96 4.50 -6.14
CA ALA A 157 -20.51 5.65 -6.84
C ALA A 157 -20.92 5.32 -8.29
N GLU A 158 -20.10 4.54 -9.02
CA GLU A 158 -20.42 4.05 -10.37
C GLU A 158 -21.69 3.18 -10.40
N HIS A 159 -22.05 2.59 -9.26
CA HIS A 159 -23.28 1.78 -9.11
C HIS A 159 -24.45 2.55 -8.46
N GLY A 160 -24.33 3.88 -8.37
CA GLY A 160 -25.43 4.75 -7.94
C GLY A 160 -25.57 4.90 -6.42
N LEU A 161 -24.58 4.49 -5.62
CA LEU A 161 -24.53 4.76 -4.19
C LEU A 161 -23.70 6.01 -3.90
N ASP A 162 -24.11 6.77 -2.89
CA ASP A 162 -23.30 7.84 -2.32
C ASP A 162 -22.34 7.25 -1.27
N PRO A 163 -21.03 7.26 -1.51
CA PRO A 163 -20.07 6.67 -0.58
C PRO A 163 -20.00 7.36 0.79
N ASP A 164 -20.52 8.58 0.90
CA ASP A 164 -20.56 9.33 2.16
C ASP A 164 -21.83 9.09 2.97
N LYS A 165 -22.91 8.61 2.34
CA LYS A 165 -24.23 8.48 2.95
C LYS A 165 -24.79 7.07 2.95
N ASP A 166 -24.55 6.30 1.88
CA ASP A 166 -25.20 5.00 1.68
C ASP A 166 -24.41 3.85 2.30
N ILE A 167 -23.12 4.02 2.50
CA ILE A 167 -22.25 3.08 3.20
C ILE A 167 -21.45 3.81 4.28
N SER A 168 -20.86 3.07 5.22
CA SER A 168 -19.88 3.64 6.13
C SER A 168 -18.50 3.09 5.81
N ILE A 169 -17.49 3.97 5.81
CA ILE A 169 -16.10 3.60 5.57
C ILE A 169 -15.27 4.10 6.75
N ARG A 170 -14.46 3.22 7.33
CA ARG A 170 -13.51 3.58 8.40
C ARG A 170 -12.14 2.97 8.18
N SER A 171 -11.13 3.67 8.67
CA SER A 171 -9.76 3.15 8.68
C SER A 171 -9.60 2.04 9.71
N VAL A 172 -9.06 0.91 9.26
CA VAL A 172 -8.71 -0.23 10.11
C VAL A 172 -7.36 -0.77 9.62
N PRO A 173 -6.37 -0.91 10.50
CA PRO A 173 -5.10 -1.53 10.10
C PRO A 173 -5.33 -2.91 9.48
N PRO A 174 -4.67 -3.26 8.37
CA PRO A 174 -4.92 -4.51 7.67
C PRO A 174 -4.86 -5.77 8.52
N PRO A 175 -3.94 -5.92 9.49
CA PRO A 175 -3.94 -7.08 10.39
C PRO A 175 -5.21 -7.26 11.22
N GLU A 176 -6.00 -6.20 11.41
CA GLU A 176 -7.24 -6.22 12.19
C GLU A 176 -8.50 -6.43 11.32
N MET A 177 -8.39 -6.33 10.00
CA MET A 177 -9.54 -6.42 9.08
C MET A 177 -10.24 -7.77 9.16
N VAL A 178 -9.48 -8.86 9.18
CA VAL A 178 -10.01 -10.22 9.23
C VAL A 178 -10.77 -10.47 10.54
N ALA A 179 -10.23 -10.03 11.66
CA ALA A 179 -10.88 -10.15 12.97
C ALA A 179 -12.18 -9.35 13.03
N ASN A 180 -12.20 -8.13 12.47
CA ASN A 180 -13.40 -7.31 12.39
C ASN A 180 -14.48 -7.94 11.49
N LEU A 181 -14.08 -8.56 10.38
CA LEU A 181 -15.00 -9.28 9.51
C LEU A 181 -15.62 -10.50 10.22
N ARG A 182 -14.79 -11.28 10.91
CA ARG A 182 -15.21 -12.44 11.71
C ARG A 182 -16.18 -12.05 12.82
N ALA A 183 -15.92 -10.95 13.51
CA ALA A 183 -16.75 -10.46 14.61
C ALA A 183 -18.03 -9.73 14.16
N ASP A 184 -18.30 -9.66 12.86
CA ASP A 184 -19.43 -8.92 12.29
C ASP A 184 -19.44 -7.41 12.63
N ASN A 185 -18.27 -6.84 12.84
CA ASN A 185 -18.10 -5.40 13.02
C ASN A 185 -18.09 -4.64 11.67
N ILE A 186 -17.77 -5.34 10.60
CA ILE A 186 -17.79 -4.85 9.22
C ILE A 186 -18.43 -5.88 8.29
N ASP A 187 -18.99 -5.41 7.19
CA ASP A 187 -19.60 -6.25 6.15
C ASP A 187 -18.58 -6.65 5.08
N GLY A 188 -17.55 -5.85 4.93
CA GLY A 188 -16.46 -6.08 4.01
C GLY A 188 -15.33 -5.08 4.19
N TYR A 189 -14.30 -5.24 3.38
CA TYR A 189 -13.19 -4.30 3.32
C TYR A 189 -12.60 -4.26 1.90
N LEU A 190 -12.05 -3.13 1.53
CA LEU A 190 -11.10 -3.06 0.44
C LEU A 190 -9.71 -3.01 1.08
N GLY A 191 -8.96 -4.07 0.92
CA GLY A 191 -7.72 -4.30 1.64
C GLY A 191 -6.60 -4.91 0.79
N PRO A 192 -5.38 -4.88 1.34
CA PRO A 192 -4.22 -5.50 0.71
C PRO A 192 -4.10 -6.99 1.07
N ASP A 193 -3.39 -7.74 0.23
CA ASP A 193 -2.97 -9.08 0.60
C ASP A 193 -1.80 -9.03 1.63
N PRO A 194 -1.71 -10.04 2.51
CA PRO A 194 -2.37 -11.36 2.44
C PRO A 194 -3.78 -11.44 3.06
N PHE A 195 -4.35 -10.34 3.51
CA PHE A 195 -5.55 -10.36 4.35
C PHE A 195 -6.82 -10.71 3.58
N ASN A 196 -6.88 -10.44 2.27
CA ASN A 196 -7.99 -10.92 1.44
C ASN A 196 -8.00 -12.45 1.36
N GLN A 197 -6.85 -13.04 1.06
CA GLN A 197 -6.70 -14.50 1.01
C GLN A 197 -6.88 -15.14 2.38
N ARG A 198 -6.51 -14.46 3.45
CA ARG A 198 -6.71 -14.95 4.81
C ARG A 198 -8.19 -15.11 5.15
N ALA A 199 -9.03 -14.15 4.78
CA ALA A 199 -10.47 -14.25 5.00
C ALA A 199 -11.09 -15.42 4.22
N VAL A 200 -10.63 -15.68 3.01
CA VAL A 200 -11.05 -16.83 2.20
C VAL A 200 -10.59 -18.14 2.83
N PHE A 201 -9.33 -18.23 3.22
CA PHE A 201 -8.75 -19.41 3.85
C PHE A 201 -9.46 -19.75 5.18
N ASP A 202 -9.76 -18.75 6.00
CA ASP A 202 -10.48 -18.93 7.26
C ASP A 202 -11.99 -19.20 7.07
N GLY A 203 -12.49 -19.19 5.83
CA GLY A 203 -13.89 -19.49 5.51
C GLY A 203 -14.89 -18.44 5.96
N ILE A 204 -14.46 -17.19 6.21
CA ILE A 204 -15.32 -16.12 6.73
C ILE A 204 -15.69 -15.07 5.68
N GLY A 205 -15.00 -15.04 4.56
CA GLY A 205 -15.22 -14.07 3.50
C GLY A 205 -14.95 -14.64 2.11
N PHE A 206 -15.29 -13.84 1.11
CA PHE A 206 -15.01 -14.12 -0.29
C PHE A 206 -14.52 -12.88 -1.00
N ILE A 207 -13.71 -13.05 -2.02
CA ILE A 207 -13.26 -11.94 -2.87
C ILE A 207 -14.38 -11.62 -3.86
N HIS A 208 -14.91 -10.41 -3.76
CA HIS A 208 -15.92 -9.89 -4.68
C HIS A 208 -15.29 -9.41 -5.98
N LEU A 209 -14.20 -8.65 -5.88
CA LEU A 209 -13.56 -7.98 -7.01
C LEU A 209 -12.09 -7.73 -6.70
N LEU A 210 -11.24 -7.95 -7.70
CA LEU A 210 -9.85 -7.48 -7.66
C LEU A 210 -9.78 -6.04 -8.19
N THR A 211 -9.04 -5.17 -7.55
CA THR A 211 -8.99 -3.74 -7.95
C THR A 211 -8.39 -3.52 -9.34
N LYS A 212 -7.58 -4.46 -9.84
CA LYS A 212 -7.12 -4.43 -11.24
C LYS A 212 -8.26 -4.45 -12.26
N GLU A 213 -9.43 -4.96 -11.87
CA GLU A 213 -10.63 -4.97 -12.72
C GLU A 213 -11.30 -3.59 -12.80
N LEU A 214 -11.01 -2.70 -11.83
CA LEU A 214 -11.45 -1.31 -11.83
C LEU A 214 -10.46 -0.40 -12.57
N TRP A 215 -9.18 -0.61 -12.31
CA TRP A 215 -8.09 0.16 -12.92
C TRP A 215 -6.83 -0.69 -12.95
N ASP A 216 -6.59 -1.36 -14.06
CA ASP A 216 -5.39 -2.19 -14.23
C ASP A 216 -4.14 -1.32 -14.23
N GLY A 217 -3.15 -1.74 -13.45
CA GLY A 217 -1.89 -1.02 -13.29
C GLY A 217 -1.93 0.13 -12.29
N HIS A 218 -3.01 0.29 -11.50
CA HIS A 218 -3.06 1.38 -10.52
C HIS A 218 -1.93 1.27 -9.50
N PRO A 219 -1.34 2.41 -9.05
CA PRO A 219 -0.35 2.39 -7.98
C PRO A 219 -1.01 1.92 -6.68
N CYS A 220 -0.26 1.21 -5.86
CA CYS A 220 -0.72 0.77 -4.54
C CYS A 220 0.13 1.38 -3.44
N CYS A 221 1.39 1.00 -3.34
CA CYS A 221 2.32 1.50 -2.34
C CYS A 221 3.55 2.15 -2.96
N ALA A 222 4.12 3.09 -2.21
CA ALA A 222 5.25 3.90 -2.59
C ALA A 222 6.34 3.84 -1.52
N PHE A 223 7.58 3.76 -1.95
CA PHE A 223 8.73 4.05 -1.11
C PHE A 223 8.91 5.56 -1.04
N THR A 224 8.93 6.13 0.16
CA THR A 224 8.94 7.57 0.38
C THR A 224 10.07 8.01 1.27
N VAL A 225 10.62 9.18 0.96
CA VAL A 225 11.64 9.88 1.76
C VAL A 225 11.23 11.33 1.98
N SER A 226 11.55 11.83 3.13
CA SER A 226 11.32 13.24 3.48
C SER A 226 12.33 14.17 2.82
#